data_4120313ed4e6c44f361d78d01254ab4c
#
_entry.id   4120313ed4e6c44f361d78d01254ab4c
#
_cell.length_a   1.000
_cell.length_b   1.000
_cell.length_c   1.000
_cell.angle_alpha   90.00
_cell.angle_beta   90.00
_cell.angle_gamma   90.00
#
_symmetry.space_group_name_H-M   'P 1'
#
loop_
_entity.id
_entity.type
_entity.pdbx_description
1 polymer ?
#
loop_
_entity_poly.entity_id
_entity_poly.type
_entity_poly.pdbx_seq_one_letter_code
_entity_poly.pdbx_strand_id
1 'polypeptide(L)'
;VNRRSLLERALLTTAAAAARTSPLRAMLPTSASSPTVRNQRFVTLCIMIRTTPWEVSRDVKLLDRDESSWHTLAGVRALREAFATGNPDGRLTWGFTLNALEDKRSNYQQIREYAVDCHHRFGDEISYFPGYFPAMYLPRARVNREITEALQIIKSFVGNNYRPGAVMGGFLSADSLRYLAEKENIHAAHAVIWSQFAVDGGGADGSPSYPFYPSTQHFCKPAQGPADFIDCVNLDGWTMDFICARRAGSLGHALTGYNSRRGVGPIETYLGWGLDLGHREVMHTQSIHFDEGFQRNGFAWVTNIWEAQLVHEFGQDLVCAAMRLWVTDTRKRWPDVRFVTFGEYGALWRNTHPTNADMNVSFLERGSGLGDSYNNLEIEWFMNRSFRLALLRDWQFNTRRQVIDLTRYDLPAQEPADPDPAHPQKNWSLMNRINQKGLRPQDKPRPLSALDPNDLDFVLATLPQLRRYL
;
A
#
# COMPACT_ATOMS: atom_id res chain seq x y z
N VAL A 1 -25.49 44.43 49.35
CA VAL A 1 -26.63 45.34 49.40
C VAL A 1 -26.99 45.73 47.99
N ASN A 2 -27.94 45.06 47.47
CA ASN A 2 -29.33 45.39 47.13
C ASN A 2 -29.50 46.36 45.96
N ARG A 3 -30.10 45.83 44.95
CA ARG A 3 -31.49 45.96 44.45
C ARG A 3 -31.73 47.08 43.43
N ARG A 4 -32.25 46.58 42.28
CA ARG A 4 -33.55 46.85 41.67
C ARG A 4 -33.78 48.28 41.20
N SER A 5 -34.11 48.47 40.00
CA SER A 5 -35.34 48.32 39.21
C SER A 5 -35.82 49.65 38.63
N LEU A 6 -36.48 49.54 37.55
CA LEU A 6 -37.66 50.20 36.96
C LEU A 6 -37.29 50.98 35.70
N LEU A 7 -37.73 50.50 34.55
CA LEU A 7 -39.07 50.56 33.90
C LEU A 7 -39.53 52.00 33.54
N GLU A 8 -39.75 52.13 32.29
CA GLU A 8 -40.92 52.65 31.58
C GLU A 8 -40.85 53.96 30.77
N ARG A 9 -41.33 53.75 29.55
CA ARG A 9 -42.18 54.57 28.65
C ARG A 9 -41.48 55.55 27.72
N ALA A 10 -41.58 55.32 26.49
CA ALA A 10 -42.62 55.31 25.44
C ALA A 10 -42.77 56.70 24.79
N LEU A 11 -42.65 56.73 23.49
CA LEU A 11 -43.70 57.20 22.55
C LEU A 11 -43.14 57.60 21.18
N LEU A 12 -43.52 56.81 20.19
CA LEU A 12 -43.96 57.15 18.83
C LEU A 12 -43.46 58.45 18.17
N THR A 13 -42.80 58.30 17.04
CA THR A 13 -43.10 59.07 15.82
C THR A 13 -42.80 58.24 14.58
N THR A 14 -43.79 58.09 13.73
CA THR A 14 -43.85 57.47 12.43
C THR A 14 -43.04 58.24 11.40
N ALA A 15 -42.17 57.58 10.67
CA ALA A 15 -41.72 58.02 9.34
C ALA A 15 -41.59 56.78 8.46
N ALA A 16 -42.44 56.66 7.46
CA ALA A 16 -42.47 55.69 6.45
C ALA A 16 -41.25 55.91 5.49
N ALA A 17 -40.35 54.99 5.42
CA ALA A 17 -39.33 54.88 4.33
C ALA A 17 -39.42 53.52 3.70
N ALA A 18 -39.72 53.50 2.41
CA ALA A 18 -39.86 52.30 1.59
C ALA A 18 -38.56 51.46 1.60
N ALA A 19 -38.58 50.33 2.30
CA ALA A 19 -37.51 49.35 2.22
C ALA A 19 -37.70 48.46 0.99
N ARG A 20 -36.80 48.59 0.04
CA ARG A 20 -36.60 47.63 -1.04
C ARG A 20 -36.14 46.32 -0.42
N THR A 21 -37.01 45.33 -0.39
CA THR A 21 -36.67 43.94 -0.03
C THR A 21 -35.85 43.31 -1.16
N SER A 22 -34.55 43.29 -1.01
CA SER A 22 -33.70 42.39 -1.79
C SER A 22 -33.98 40.96 -1.30
N PRO A 23 -34.27 39.99 -2.17
CA PRO A 23 -34.45 38.63 -1.75
C PRO A 23 -33.12 38.13 -1.15
N LEU A 24 -33.09 37.76 0.12
CA LEU A 24 -32.02 36.93 0.68
C LEU A 24 -31.95 35.67 -0.18
N ARG A 25 -30.92 35.62 -1.02
CA ARG A 25 -30.53 34.41 -1.71
C ARG A 25 -30.09 33.43 -0.63
N ALA A 26 -30.98 32.50 -0.26
CA ALA A 26 -30.60 31.36 0.60
C ALA A 26 -29.34 30.71 -0.04
N MET A 27 -28.23 30.89 0.62
CA MET A 27 -27.03 30.11 0.29
C MET A 27 -27.41 28.65 0.56
N LEU A 28 -27.68 27.90 -0.52
CA LEU A 28 -27.74 26.48 -0.44
C LEU A 28 -26.40 26.00 0.21
N PRO A 29 -26.45 25.09 1.18
CA PRO A 29 -25.24 24.58 1.74
C PRO A 29 -24.38 24.04 0.57
N THR A 30 -23.19 24.58 0.43
CA THR A 30 -22.19 24.03 -0.49
C THR A 30 -22.08 22.56 -0.17
N SER A 31 -22.44 21.70 -1.12
CA SER A 31 -22.26 20.26 -0.99
C SER A 31 -20.82 20.02 -0.54
N ALA A 32 -20.67 19.45 0.65
CA ALA A 32 -19.34 19.08 1.14
C ALA A 32 -18.71 18.18 0.05
N SER A 33 -17.62 18.64 -0.55
CA SER A 33 -16.91 17.86 -1.56
C SER A 33 -16.51 16.52 -0.92
N SER A 34 -16.75 15.43 -1.63
CA SER A 34 -16.32 14.09 -1.17
C SER A 34 -14.84 14.13 -0.79
N PRO A 35 -14.45 13.51 0.33
CA PRO A 35 -13.07 13.52 0.77
C PRO A 35 -12.17 12.83 -0.28
N THR A 36 -10.97 13.38 -0.48
CA THR A 36 -10.03 12.98 -1.53
C THR A 36 -8.63 12.77 -0.96
N VAL A 37 -7.70 12.19 -1.76
CA VAL A 37 -6.29 12.06 -1.37
C VAL A 37 -5.49 13.35 -1.56
N ARG A 38 -6.02 14.34 -2.26
CA ARG A 38 -5.29 15.56 -2.65
C ARG A 38 -4.84 16.37 -1.45
N ASN A 39 -3.60 16.85 -1.51
CA ASN A 39 -2.94 17.67 -0.49
C ASN A 39 -2.89 17.01 0.90
N GLN A 40 -2.81 15.68 0.95
CA GLN A 40 -2.75 14.94 2.20
C GLN A 40 -1.69 13.83 2.14
N ARG A 41 -1.20 13.45 3.32
CA ARG A 41 -0.29 12.33 3.53
C ARG A 41 -1.01 11.20 4.25
N PHE A 42 -0.83 9.99 3.76
CA PHE A 42 -1.50 8.81 4.32
C PHE A 42 -0.52 7.71 4.66
N VAL A 43 -0.83 7.01 5.75
CA VAL A 43 -0.23 5.73 6.10
C VAL A 43 -1.34 4.72 6.23
N THR A 44 -1.17 3.55 5.61
CA THR A 44 -1.98 2.38 5.90
C THR A 44 -1.12 1.33 6.57
N LEU A 45 -1.66 0.68 7.59
CA LEU A 45 -1.02 -0.41 8.31
C LEU A 45 -1.95 -1.60 8.40
N CYS A 46 -1.49 -2.78 8.01
CA CYS A 46 -2.14 -4.04 8.32
C CYS A 46 -1.37 -4.78 9.40
N ILE A 47 -2.07 -5.23 10.45
CA ILE A 47 -1.57 -6.24 11.38
C ILE A 47 -2.09 -7.59 10.90
N MET A 48 -1.17 -8.47 10.47
CA MET A 48 -1.53 -9.76 9.92
C MET A 48 -1.52 -10.85 10.98
N ILE A 49 -2.59 -11.65 10.98
CA ILE A 49 -2.80 -12.82 11.83
C ILE A 49 -2.89 -14.06 10.94
N ARG A 50 -1.99 -15.02 11.17
CA ARG A 50 -1.91 -16.28 10.41
C ARG A 50 -1.71 -17.48 11.33
N THR A 51 -1.68 -18.70 10.82
CA THR A 51 -1.41 -19.92 11.58
C THR A 51 -0.06 -20.54 11.25
N THR A 52 0.43 -20.32 10.05
CA THR A 52 1.68 -20.90 9.54
C THR A 52 2.37 -19.97 8.54
N PRO A 53 3.72 -19.96 8.48
CA PRO A 53 4.45 -19.20 7.46
C PRO A 53 4.14 -19.67 6.03
N TRP A 54 3.65 -20.88 5.84
CA TRP A 54 3.19 -21.38 4.54
C TRP A 54 2.15 -20.46 3.87
N GLU A 55 1.29 -19.83 4.65
CA GLU A 55 0.23 -18.95 4.14
C GLU A 55 0.78 -17.72 3.42
N VAL A 56 1.99 -17.31 3.74
CA VAL A 56 2.63 -16.11 3.18
C VAL A 56 3.84 -16.43 2.30
N SER A 57 4.55 -17.50 2.55
CA SER A 57 5.78 -17.84 1.83
C SER A 57 5.59 -18.88 0.73
N ARG A 58 4.67 -19.83 0.93
CA ARG A 58 4.51 -21.02 0.06
C ARG A 58 5.81 -21.82 -0.12
N ASP A 59 6.77 -21.69 0.77
CA ASP A 59 7.96 -22.52 0.80
C ASP A 59 7.62 -23.87 1.42
N VAL A 60 7.80 -24.96 0.67
CA VAL A 60 7.52 -26.33 1.13
C VAL A 60 8.27 -26.73 2.40
N LYS A 61 9.40 -26.09 2.69
CA LYS A 61 10.14 -26.29 3.93
C LYS A 61 9.44 -25.78 5.18
N LEU A 62 8.43 -24.95 5.00
CA LEU A 62 7.66 -24.30 6.07
C LEU A 62 6.28 -24.94 6.25
N LEU A 63 5.93 -25.99 5.49
CA LEU A 63 4.61 -26.63 5.53
C LEU A 63 4.20 -27.09 6.93
N ASP A 64 5.14 -27.71 7.66
CA ASP A 64 4.89 -28.30 8.97
C ASP A 64 5.10 -27.33 10.14
N ARG A 65 5.46 -26.08 9.85
CA ARG A 65 5.70 -25.08 10.89
C ARG A 65 4.38 -24.49 11.37
N ASP A 66 3.99 -24.80 12.60
CA ASP A 66 2.83 -24.20 13.26
C ASP A 66 3.29 -22.98 14.09
N GLU A 67 2.77 -21.81 13.75
CA GLU A 67 3.03 -20.53 14.46
C GLU A 67 1.85 -20.11 15.36
N SER A 68 0.87 -20.97 15.49
CA SER A 68 -0.36 -20.61 16.19
C SER A 68 -0.14 -20.23 17.66
N SER A 69 0.83 -20.84 18.34
CA SER A 69 1.18 -20.48 19.72
C SER A 69 1.90 -19.13 19.84
N TRP A 70 2.38 -18.58 18.73
CA TRP A 70 3.07 -17.30 18.72
C TRP A 70 2.11 -16.12 18.68
N HIS A 71 0.86 -16.37 18.29
CA HIS A 71 -0.18 -15.35 18.28
C HIS A 71 -0.88 -15.34 19.64
N THR A 72 -0.54 -14.39 20.49
CA THR A 72 -1.14 -14.22 21.82
C THR A 72 -1.95 -12.93 21.88
N LEU A 73 -3.05 -12.93 22.65
CA LEU A 73 -3.81 -11.71 22.90
C LEU A 73 -2.93 -10.60 23.50
N ALA A 74 -2.02 -10.95 24.41
CA ALA A 74 -1.12 -9.98 25.03
C ALA A 74 -0.20 -9.31 24.01
N GLY A 75 0.41 -10.08 23.10
CA GLY A 75 1.29 -9.56 22.05
C GLY A 75 0.54 -8.69 21.05
N VAL A 76 -0.62 -9.15 20.59
CA VAL A 76 -1.46 -8.40 19.63
C VAL A 76 -1.96 -7.09 20.27
N ARG A 77 -2.37 -7.12 21.53
CA ARG A 77 -2.78 -5.93 22.28
C ARG A 77 -1.62 -4.93 22.44
N ALA A 78 -0.46 -5.41 22.85
CA ALA A 78 0.72 -4.56 23.01
C ALA A 78 1.13 -3.87 21.68
N LEU A 79 1.00 -4.58 20.55
CA LEU A 79 1.29 -4.03 19.24
C LEU A 79 0.29 -2.93 18.85
N ARG A 80 -1.02 -3.14 19.07
CA ARG A 80 -2.06 -2.13 18.83
C ARG A 80 -1.92 -0.91 19.74
N GLU A 81 -1.60 -1.11 21.01
CA GLU A 81 -1.33 -0.05 21.98
C GLU A 81 -0.08 0.76 21.59
N ALA A 82 0.96 0.08 21.11
CA ALA A 82 2.16 0.73 20.57
C ALA A 82 1.82 1.63 19.38
N PHE A 83 0.96 1.18 18.46
CA PHE A 83 0.46 1.98 17.35
C PHE A 83 -0.37 3.19 17.81
N ALA A 84 -1.18 3.04 18.86
CA ALA A 84 -2.00 4.12 19.39
C ALA A 84 -1.17 5.20 20.11
N THR A 85 0.06 4.88 20.53
CA THR A 85 0.94 5.83 21.22
C THR A 85 1.31 7.00 20.30
N GLY A 86 0.90 8.23 20.68
CA GLY A 86 1.10 9.41 19.84
C GLY A 86 0.20 9.46 18.59
N ASN A 87 -0.75 8.54 18.46
CA ASN A 87 -1.65 8.41 17.31
C ASN A 87 -3.06 7.98 17.75
N PRO A 88 -3.73 8.73 18.63
CA PRO A 88 -5.00 8.31 19.21
C PRO A 88 -6.13 8.12 18.19
N ASP A 89 -6.10 8.89 17.09
CA ASP A 89 -7.10 8.84 16.02
C ASP A 89 -6.70 7.89 14.88
N GLY A 90 -5.56 7.22 15.02
CA GLY A 90 -5.04 6.31 13.99
C GLY A 90 -5.84 5.03 13.90
N ARG A 91 -6.16 4.64 12.67
CA ARG A 91 -6.85 3.41 12.34
C ARG A 91 -5.93 2.47 11.56
N LEU A 92 -6.10 1.18 11.77
CA LEU A 92 -5.37 0.15 11.05
C LEU A 92 -6.32 -0.93 10.53
N THR A 93 -5.79 -1.83 9.72
CA THR A 93 -6.54 -2.99 9.22
C THR A 93 -6.00 -4.27 9.85
N TRP A 94 -6.89 -5.08 10.43
CA TRP A 94 -6.61 -6.43 10.88
C TRP A 94 -6.77 -7.38 9.71
N GLY A 95 -5.70 -8.02 9.26
CA GLY A 95 -5.71 -8.99 8.17
C GLY A 95 -5.64 -10.41 8.71
N PHE A 96 -6.71 -11.18 8.59
CA PHE A 96 -6.74 -12.58 9.02
C PHE A 96 -6.65 -13.52 7.82
N THR A 97 -5.80 -14.54 7.89
CA THR A 97 -5.85 -15.64 6.94
C THR A 97 -7.09 -16.50 7.17
N LEU A 98 -7.50 -17.31 6.19
CA LEU A 98 -8.66 -18.18 6.33
C LEU A 98 -8.47 -19.16 7.50
N ASN A 99 -7.29 -19.78 7.60
CA ASN A 99 -7.00 -20.68 8.72
C ASN A 99 -7.09 -19.97 10.08
N ALA A 100 -6.62 -18.72 10.18
CA ALA A 100 -6.73 -17.94 11.41
C ALA A 100 -8.17 -17.53 11.74
N LEU A 101 -9.03 -17.37 10.73
CA LEU A 101 -10.46 -17.12 10.91
C LEU A 101 -11.20 -18.36 11.42
N GLU A 102 -10.85 -19.54 10.91
CA GLU A 102 -11.47 -20.82 11.25
C GLU A 102 -10.95 -21.42 12.56
N ASP A 103 -9.79 -20.96 13.02
CA ASP A 103 -9.13 -21.53 14.19
C ASP A 103 -9.96 -21.39 15.46
N LYS A 104 -10.24 -22.53 16.11
CA LYS A 104 -11.07 -22.61 17.32
C LYS A 104 -10.28 -22.51 18.62
N ARG A 105 -8.96 -22.41 18.57
CA ARG A 105 -8.13 -22.23 19.76
C ARG A 105 -8.46 -20.92 20.46
N SER A 106 -8.36 -20.91 21.77
CA SER A 106 -8.78 -19.77 22.61
C SER A 106 -8.04 -18.47 22.28
N ASN A 107 -6.76 -18.56 21.96
CA ASN A 107 -5.97 -17.37 21.57
C ASN A 107 -6.52 -16.71 20.30
N TYR A 108 -6.87 -17.47 19.24
CA TYR A 108 -7.47 -16.89 18.04
C TYR A 108 -8.86 -16.32 18.28
N GLN A 109 -9.67 -16.99 19.10
CA GLN A 109 -10.98 -16.45 19.50
C GLN A 109 -10.82 -15.11 20.23
N GLN A 110 -9.93 -15.02 21.21
CA GLN A 110 -9.64 -13.79 21.95
C GLN A 110 -9.07 -12.68 21.05
N ILE A 111 -8.24 -13.03 20.07
CA ILE A 111 -7.69 -12.06 19.12
C ILE A 111 -8.80 -11.51 18.20
N ARG A 112 -9.72 -12.35 17.72
CA ARG A 112 -10.87 -11.88 16.92
C ARG A 112 -11.79 -10.99 17.75
N GLU A 113 -12.11 -11.35 18.99
CA GLU A 113 -12.90 -10.53 19.91
C GLU A 113 -12.22 -9.17 20.17
N TYR A 114 -10.91 -9.17 20.37
CA TYR A 114 -10.14 -7.93 20.55
C TYR A 114 -10.12 -7.07 19.28
N ALA A 115 -10.01 -7.66 18.11
CA ALA A 115 -10.11 -6.91 16.84
C ALA A 115 -11.49 -6.27 16.68
N VAL A 116 -12.58 -6.95 17.11
CA VAL A 116 -13.93 -6.37 17.14
C VAL A 116 -14.02 -5.20 18.12
N ASP A 117 -13.44 -5.35 19.33
CA ASP A 117 -13.36 -4.26 20.31
C ASP A 117 -12.62 -3.04 19.71
N CYS A 118 -11.49 -3.27 19.02
CA CYS A 118 -10.74 -2.22 18.34
C CYS A 118 -11.54 -1.58 17.18
N HIS A 119 -12.31 -2.38 16.44
CA HIS A 119 -13.21 -1.86 15.41
C HIS A 119 -14.23 -0.88 16.01
N HIS A 120 -14.87 -1.24 17.11
CA HIS A 120 -15.87 -0.37 17.75
C HIS A 120 -15.25 0.85 18.42
N ARG A 121 -14.08 0.74 19.01
CA ARG A 121 -13.45 1.83 19.78
C ARG A 121 -12.65 2.80 18.93
N PHE A 122 -11.99 2.31 17.91
CA PHE A 122 -11.02 3.08 17.13
C PHE A 122 -11.40 3.22 15.66
N GLY A 123 -12.35 2.41 15.17
CA GLY A 123 -12.71 2.34 13.76
C GLY A 123 -11.71 1.52 12.94
N ASP A 124 -10.98 0.59 13.56
CA ASP A 124 -10.11 -0.33 12.85
C ASP A 124 -10.93 -1.19 11.88
N GLU A 125 -10.35 -1.54 10.76
CA GLU A 125 -10.97 -2.43 9.77
C GLU A 125 -10.57 -3.88 10.06
N ILE A 126 -11.50 -4.82 9.88
CA ILE A 126 -11.22 -6.26 9.96
C ILE A 126 -11.40 -6.84 8.57
N SER A 127 -10.35 -7.44 8.02
CA SER A 127 -10.34 -7.91 6.65
C SER A 127 -9.72 -9.30 6.49
N TYR A 128 -9.99 -9.89 5.36
CA TYR A 128 -9.40 -11.14 4.93
C TYR A 128 -8.01 -10.90 4.32
N PHE A 129 -7.09 -11.80 4.64
CA PHE A 129 -5.75 -11.85 4.07
C PHE A 129 -5.56 -13.19 3.36
N PRO A 130 -5.70 -13.28 2.03
CA PRO A 130 -5.58 -14.54 1.30
C PRO A 130 -4.16 -15.15 1.25
N GLY A 131 -3.16 -14.44 1.78
CA GLY A 131 -1.76 -14.80 1.66
C GLY A 131 -1.06 -14.02 0.56
N TYR A 132 0.27 -14.14 0.47
CA TYR A 132 1.03 -13.36 -0.49
C TYR A 132 0.95 -13.88 -1.93
N PHE A 133 0.74 -15.19 -2.13
CA PHE A 133 0.89 -15.80 -3.45
C PHE A 133 -0.29 -16.66 -3.92
N PRO A 134 -1.54 -16.41 -3.52
CA PRO A 134 -2.64 -17.29 -3.87
C PRO A 134 -2.86 -17.41 -5.38
N ALA A 135 -2.68 -16.32 -6.14
CA ALA A 135 -2.79 -16.31 -7.59
C ALA A 135 -1.78 -17.23 -8.29
N MET A 136 -0.64 -17.50 -7.65
CA MET A 136 0.45 -18.28 -8.23
C MET A 136 0.37 -19.78 -7.91
N TYR A 137 -0.44 -20.17 -6.92
CA TYR A 137 -0.45 -21.54 -6.39
C TYR A 137 -1.82 -22.20 -6.42
N LEU A 138 -2.89 -21.42 -6.50
CA LEU A 138 -4.27 -21.90 -6.38
C LEU A 138 -5.10 -21.57 -7.61
N PRO A 139 -5.99 -22.46 -8.04
CA PRO A 139 -6.97 -22.13 -9.08
C PRO A 139 -7.84 -20.93 -8.67
N ARG A 140 -8.14 -20.03 -9.61
CA ARG A 140 -8.92 -18.81 -9.37
C ARG A 140 -10.26 -19.07 -8.70
N ALA A 141 -10.96 -20.12 -9.17
CA ALA A 141 -12.23 -20.51 -8.58
C ALA A 141 -12.11 -20.90 -7.09
N ARG A 142 -10.97 -21.44 -6.67
CA ARG A 142 -10.71 -21.76 -5.25
C ARG A 142 -10.43 -20.46 -4.48
N VAL A 143 -9.58 -19.58 -4.97
CA VAL A 143 -9.29 -18.29 -4.34
C VAL A 143 -10.59 -17.49 -4.14
N ASN A 144 -11.46 -17.44 -5.16
CA ASN A 144 -12.74 -16.73 -5.09
C ASN A 144 -13.69 -17.33 -4.04
N ARG A 145 -13.76 -18.65 -3.91
CA ARG A 145 -14.54 -19.30 -2.84
C ARG A 145 -13.98 -18.97 -1.44
N GLU A 146 -12.67 -19.06 -1.27
CA GLU A 146 -11.99 -18.73 0.00
C GLU A 146 -12.23 -17.27 0.40
N ILE A 147 -12.26 -16.34 -0.57
CA ILE A 147 -12.63 -14.93 -0.33
C ILE A 147 -14.06 -14.86 0.25
N THR A 148 -15.05 -15.46 -0.41
CA THR A 148 -16.44 -15.44 0.08
C THR A 148 -16.55 -16.06 1.47
N GLU A 149 -15.94 -17.22 1.68
CA GLU A 149 -15.96 -17.95 2.97
C GLU A 149 -15.36 -17.08 4.09
N ALA A 150 -14.19 -16.50 3.87
CA ALA A 150 -13.53 -15.63 4.84
C ALA A 150 -14.40 -14.41 5.18
N LEU A 151 -15.00 -13.76 4.18
CA LEU A 151 -15.88 -12.62 4.39
C LEU A 151 -17.14 -13.00 5.16
N GLN A 152 -17.70 -14.19 4.93
CA GLN A 152 -18.83 -14.70 5.70
C GLN A 152 -18.44 -14.96 7.16
N ILE A 153 -17.28 -15.56 7.42
CA ILE A 153 -16.78 -15.76 8.79
C ILE A 153 -16.58 -14.41 9.48
N ILE A 154 -15.92 -13.42 8.84
CA ILE A 154 -15.74 -12.08 9.41
C ILE A 154 -17.09 -11.47 9.76
N LYS A 155 -18.04 -11.51 8.85
CA LYS A 155 -19.40 -11.01 9.05
C LYS A 155 -20.11 -11.67 10.25
N SER A 156 -19.86 -12.96 10.48
CA SER A 156 -20.51 -13.70 11.57
C SER A 156 -20.10 -13.23 12.98
N PHE A 157 -18.89 -12.70 13.16
CA PHE A 157 -18.43 -12.22 14.46
C PHE A 157 -18.36 -10.71 14.60
N VAL A 158 -18.27 -9.94 13.48
CA VAL A 158 -18.31 -8.47 13.54
C VAL A 158 -19.76 -7.96 13.50
N GLY A 159 -20.59 -8.56 12.67
CA GLY A 159 -22.01 -8.22 12.51
C GLY A 159 -22.51 -8.39 11.09
N ASN A 160 -23.78 -8.74 10.96
CA ASN A 160 -24.38 -9.14 9.69
C ASN A 160 -24.30 -8.08 8.57
N ASN A 161 -24.18 -6.81 8.91
CA ASN A 161 -24.06 -5.70 7.97
C ASN A 161 -22.60 -5.31 7.69
N TYR A 162 -21.63 -5.93 8.38
CA TYR A 162 -20.22 -5.61 8.21
C TYR A 162 -19.69 -6.10 6.87
N ARG A 163 -18.88 -5.29 6.26
CA ARG A 163 -18.09 -5.61 5.07
C ARG A 163 -16.82 -4.74 5.11
N PRO A 164 -15.63 -5.32 4.95
CA PRO A 164 -14.41 -4.53 4.82
C PRO A 164 -14.45 -3.68 3.54
N GLY A 165 -13.82 -2.55 3.56
CA GLY A 165 -13.67 -1.69 2.38
C GLY A 165 -12.59 -2.17 1.42
N ALA A 166 -11.65 -2.99 1.91
CA ALA A 166 -10.59 -3.60 1.12
C ALA A 166 -10.30 -5.04 1.58
N VAL A 167 -9.87 -5.90 0.66
CA VAL A 167 -9.25 -7.18 0.97
C VAL A 167 -7.73 -7.00 0.97
N MET A 168 -7.09 -7.53 2.01
CA MET A 168 -5.65 -7.53 2.12
C MET A 168 -5.07 -8.75 1.40
N GLY A 169 -3.96 -8.57 0.70
CA GLY A 169 -3.35 -9.72 0.03
C GLY A 169 -1.93 -9.42 -0.43
N GLY A 170 -1.35 -10.39 -1.06
CA GLY A 170 -0.14 -10.23 -1.83
C GLY A 170 -0.51 -10.07 -3.28
N PHE A 171 -0.63 -11.20 -3.99
CA PHE A 171 -0.98 -11.18 -5.41
C PHE A 171 -2.34 -11.84 -5.60
N LEU A 172 -3.30 -11.07 -6.12
CA LEU A 172 -4.61 -11.57 -6.55
C LEU A 172 -4.71 -11.44 -8.07
N SER A 173 -5.25 -12.46 -8.72
CA SER A 173 -5.47 -12.42 -10.17
C SER A 173 -6.48 -11.34 -10.56
N ALA A 174 -6.42 -10.90 -11.82
CA ALA A 174 -7.44 -10.00 -12.39
C ALA A 174 -8.86 -10.58 -12.24
N ASP A 175 -9.01 -11.90 -12.37
CA ASP A 175 -10.30 -12.57 -12.13
C ASP A 175 -10.76 -12.43 -10.67
N SER A 176 -9.88 -12.61 -9.71
CA SER A 176 -10.24 -12.44 -8.28
C SER A 176 -10.54 -10.98 -7.92
N LEU A 177 -9.83 -10.01 -8.52
CA LEU A 177 -10.14 -8.58 -8.33
C LEU A 177 -11.51 -8.22 -8.94
N ARG A 178 -11.83 -8.77 -10.11
CA ARG A 178 -13.17 -8.62 -10.70
C ARG A 178 -14.24 -9.28 -9.83
N TYR A 179 -13.97 -10.46 -9.30
CA TYR A 179 -14.88 -11.17 -8.37
C TYR A 179 -15.16 -10.34 -7.11
N LEU A 180 -14.15 -9.72 -6.52
CA LEU A 180 -14.32 -8.80 -5.38
C LEU A 180 -15.29 -7.66 -5.72
N ALA A 181 -15.12 -7.00 -6.87
CA ALA A 181 -15.98 -5.90 -7.28
C ALA A 181 -17.42 -6.35 -7.57
N GLU A 182 -17.59 -7.40 -8.37
CA GLU A 182 -18.89 -7.81 -8.93
C GLU A 182 -19.70 -8.69 -7.98
N LYS A 183 -19.08 -9.53 -7.16
CA LYS A 183 -19.75 -10.49 -6.28
C LYS A 183 -19.75 -10.07 -4.83
N GLU A 184 -18.64 -9.55 -4.33
CA GLU A 184 -18.53 -9.15 -2.94
C GLU A 184 -18.79 -7.65 -2.72
N ASN A 185 -18.91 -6.87 -3.80
CA ASN A 185 -19.05 -5.41 -3.77
C ASN A 185 -17.94 -4.74 -2.92
N ILE A 186 -16.70 -5.23 -3.10
CA ILE A 186 -15.47 -4.68 -2.52
C ILE A 186 -14.63 -4.13 -3.66
N HIS A 187 -14.36 -2.84 -3.61
CA HIS A 187 -13.78 -2.09 -4.71
C HIS A 187 -12.34 -1.64 -4.46
N ALA A 188 -11.69 -2.22 -3.47
CA ALA A 188 -10.26 -2.01 -3.20
C ALA A 188 -9.63 -3.31 -2.70
N ALA A 189 -8.40 -3.55 -3.08
CA ALA A 189 -7.60 -4.65 -2.58
C ALA A 189 -6.12 -4.26 -2.56
N HIS A 190 -5.39 -4.67 -1.52
CA HIS A 190 -3.94 -4.66 -1.54
C HIS A 190 -3.48 -5.96 -2.21
N ALA A 191 -3.37 -5.96 -3.53
CA ALA A 191 -3.20 -7.16 -4.34
C ALA A 191 -1.87 -7.21 -5.11
N VAL A 192 -0.93 -6.36 -4.74
CA VAL A 192 0.47 -6.40 -5.19
C VAL A 192 1.36 -6.00 -4.02
N ILE A 193 2.45 -6.72 -3.84
CA ILE A 193 3.51 -6.39 -2.90
C ILE A 193 4.80 -6.16 -3.68
N TRP A 194 5.04 -4.91 -3.98
CA TRP A 194 6.17 -4.46 -4.76
C TRP A 194 7.54 -4.93 -4.23
N SER A 195 7.74 -4.89 -2.91
CA SER A 195 9.01 -5.26 -2.28
C SER A 195 9.41 -6.71 -2.50
N GLN A 196 8.47 -7.59 -2.76
CA GLN A 196 8.74 -9.01 -2.98
C GLN A 196 9.47 -9.32 -4.28
N PHE A 197 9.35 -8.44 -5.24
CA PHE A 197 10.08 -8.49 -6.49
C PHE A 197 11.59 -8.70 -6.30
N ALA A 198 12.21 -7.94 -5.40
CA ALA A 198 13.67 -7.93 -5.26
C ALA A 198 14.20 -9.03 -4.34
N VAL A 199 13.43 -9.46 -3.34
CA VAL A 199 13.92 -10.29 -2.23
C VAL A 199 13.34 -11.68 -2.16
N ASP A 200 12.12 -11.89 -2.61
CA ASP A 200 11.45 -13.20 -2.53
C ASP A 200 11.45 -13.97 -3.86
N GLY A 201 12.29 -13.54 -4.80
CA GLY A 201 12.35 -14.13 -6.13
C GLY A 201 11.05 -13.95 -6.90
N GLY A 202 10.39 -12.82 -6.68
CA GLY A 202 9.04 -12.53 -7.15
C GLY A 202 8.85 -12.77 -8.63
N GLY A 203 7.94 -13.68 -8.95
CA GLY A 203 7.49 -13.92 -10.29
C GLY A 203 6.24 -13.12 -10.66
N ALA A 204 5.80 -12.18 -9.80
CA ALA A 204 4.53 -11.47 -9.92
C ALA A 204 4.68 -9.97 -9.64
N ASP A 205 5.51 -9.30 -10.40
CA ASP A 205 5.80 -7.87 -10.27
C ASP A 205 5.60 -7.13 -11.59
N GLY A 206 5.96 -5.85 -11.60
CA GLY A 206 5.88 -5.00 -12.78
C GLY A 206 4.72 -4.00 -12.70
N SER A 207 4.06 -3.89 -11.55
CA SER A 207 3.02 -2.90 -11.30
C SER A 207 3.58 -1.47 -11.22
N PRO A 208 2.71 -0.45 -11.28
CA PRO A 208 3.14 0.95 -11.13
C PRO A 208 3.70 1.31 -9.75
N SER A 209 3.53 0.44 -8.72
CA SER A 209 3.90 0.71 -7.33
C SER A 209 3.18 1.91 -6.69
N TYR A 210 2.04 2.27 -7.21
CA TYR A 210 1.05 3.22 -6.71
C TYR A 210 -0.35 2.71 -7.05
N PRO A 211 -1.41 3.19 -6.38
CA PRO A 211 -2.75 2.67 -6.62
C PRO A 211 -3.20 2.86 -8.07
N PHE A 212 -3.85 1.85 -8.61
CA PHE A 212 -4.36 1.85 -9.99
C PHE A 212 -5.54 0.88 -10.14
N TYR A 213 -6.35 1.08 -11.15
CA TYR A 213 -7.36 0.09 -11.56
C TYR A 213 -6.74 -0.92 -12.51
N PRO A 214 -6.78 -2.21 -12.17
CA PRO A 214 -6.13 -3.23 -12.99
C PRO A 214 -6.87 -3.50 -14.30
N SER A 215 -6.10 -3.98 -15.26
CA SER A 215 -6.57 -4.52 -16.52
C SER A 215 -7.25 -5.88 -16.34
N THR A 216 -8.26 -6.17 -17.16
CA THR A 216 -8.84 -7.53 -17.26
C THR A 216 -7.83 -8.57 -17.76
N GLN A 217 -6.73 -8.13 -18.34
CA GLN A 217 -5.67 -9.01 -18.84
C GLN A 217 -4.71 -9.46 -17.75
N HIS A 218 -4.41 -8.57 -16.77
CA HIS A 218 -3.38 -8.84 -15.78
C HIS A 218 -3.47 -7.89 -14.57
N PHE A 219 -3.43 -8.43 -13.37
CA PHE A 219 -3.58 -7.67 -12.11
C PHE A 219 -2.49 -6.62 -11.86
N CYS A 220 -1.27 -6.79 -12.39
CA CYS A 220 -0.19 -5.79 -12.29
C CYS A 220 -0.27 -4.68 -13.35
N LYS A 221 -1.10 -4.87 -14.38
CA LYS A 221 -1.21 -3.95 -15.50
C LYS A 221 -2.34 -2.94 -15.25
N PRO A 222 -2.09 -1.62 -15.30
CA PRO A 222 -3.15 -0.64 -15.31
C PRO A 222 -4.07 -0.80 -16.51
N ALA A 223 -5.38 -0.70 -16.31
CA ALA A 223 -6.36 -0.65 -17.39
C ALA A 223 -6.07 0.53 -18.33
N GLN A 224 -6.12 0.27 -19.63
CA GLN A 224 -5.84 1.27 -20.67
C GLN A 224 -7.10 2.06 -21.07
N GLY A 225 -8.28 1.52 -20.80
CA GLY A 225 -9.56 2.14 -21.13
C GLY A 225 -10.76 1.40 -20.54
N PRO A 226 -11.99 1.83 -20.82
CA PRO A 226 -13.21 1.26 -20.21
C PRO A 226 -13.43 -0.23 -20.49
N ALA A 227 -13.02 -0.71 -21.66
CA ALA A 227 -13.19 -2.14 -22.03
C ALA A 227 -12.22 -3.08 -21.31
N ASP A 228 -11.19 -2.52 -20.67
CA ASP A 228 -10.10 -3.23 -20.02
C ASP A 228 -10.09 -3.00 -18.50
N PHE A 229 -11.16 -2.43 -17.96
CA PHE A 229 -11.22 -1.88 -16.61
C PHE A 229 -11.85 -2.87 -15.61
N ILE A 230 -11.22 -3.04 -14.47
CA ILE A 230 -11.80 -3.72 -13.31
C ILE A 230 -12.07 -2.67 -12.23
N ASP A 231 -13.33 -2.57 -11.75
CA ASP A 231 -13.73 -1.60 -10.71
C ASP A 231 -13.32 -2.05 -9.29
N CYS A 232 -12.07 -2.44 -9.14
CA CYS A 232 -11.43 -2.73 -7.85
C CYS A 232 -10.03 -2.13 -7.89
N VAL A 233 -9.81 -1.03 -7.17
CA VAL A 233 -8.49 -0.41 -7.16
C VAL A 233 -7.47 -1.32 -6.48
N ASN A 234 -6.37 -1.59 -7.17
CA ASN A 234 -5.24 -2.28 -6.58
C ASN A 234 -4.38 -1.27 -5.82
N LEU A 235 -4.36 -1.42 -4.49
CA LEU A 235 -3.62 -0.56 -3.57
C LEU A 235 -2.17 -1.03 -3.49
N ASP A 236 -1.48 -1.01 -4.63
CA ASP A 236 -0.04 -1.21 -4.66
C ASP A 236 0.65 0.00 -4.05
N GLY A 237 1.57 -0.22 -3.14
CA GLY A 237 2.18 0.84 -2.38
C GLY A 237 3.67 0.66 -2.12
N TRP A 238 4.30 1.76 -1.82
CA TRP A 238 5.73 1.84 -1.62
C TRP A 238 6.09 1.78 -0.14
N THR A 239 6.96 0.84 0.26
CA THR A 239 7.42 0.68 1.65
C THR A 239 8.93 0.46 1.75
N MET A 240 9.65 0.53 0.64
CA MET A 240 11.03 0.07 0.55
C MET A 240 11.98 1.14 0.03
N ASP A 241 13.24 1.02 0.41
CA ASP A 241 14.36 1.63 -0.29
C ASP A 241 14.73 0.75 -1.50
N PHE A 242 14.49 1.26 -2.70
CA PHE A 242 14.74 0.50 -3.91
C PHE A 242 16.22 0.38 -4.25
N ILE A 243 17.06 1.28 -3.77
CA ILE A 243 18.51 1.17 -3.92
C ILE A 243 19.01 -0.07 -3.17
N CYS A 244 18.55 -0.27 -1.92
CA CYS A 244 18.78 -1.52 -1.18
C CYS A 244 18.21 -2.74 -1.89
N ALA A 245 16.96 -2.67 -2.34
CA ALA A 245 16.27 -3.78 -3.02
C ALA A 245 16.98 -4.17 -4.33
N ARG A 246 17.42 -3.19 -5.10
CA ARG A 246 18.19 -3.42 -6.31
C ARG A 246 19.51 -4.15 -6.02
N ARG A 247 20.18 -3.79 -4.93
CA ARG A 247 21.41 -4.45 -4.50
C ARG A 247 21.15 -5.89 -4.09
N ALA A 248 20.14 -6.14 -3.28
CA ALA A 248 19.72 -7.48 -2.90
C ALA A 248 19.40 -8.35 -4.13
N GLY A 249 18.64 -7.82 -5.07
CA GLY A 249 18.35 -8.52 -6.33
C GLY A 249 19.58 -8.78 -7.20
N SER A 250 20.55 -7.86 -7.25
CA SER A 250 21.78 -8.04 -8.03
C SER A 250 22.76 -9.04 -7.42
N LEU A 251 22.69 -9.25 -6.12
CA LEU A 251 23.47 -10.29 -5.42
C LEU A 251 22.83 -11.68 -5.56
N GLY A 252 21.65 -11.76 -6.16
CA GLY A 252 20.88 -12.99 -6.26
C GLY A 252 20.41 -13.47 -4.88
N HIS A 253 20.10 -14.75 -4.77
CA HIS A 253 19.63 -15.37 -3.52
C HIS A 253 20.72 -15.57 -2.45
N ALA A 254 21.88 -14.93 -2.59
CA ALA A 254 22.95 -14.98 -1.59
C ALA A 254 22.52 -14.37 -0.26
N LEU A 255 21.57 -13.42 -0.29
CA LEU A 255 20.95 -12.85 0.90
C LEU A 255 19.61 -13.55 1.15
N THR A 256 19.53 -14.34 2.21
CA THR A 256 18.33 -15.07 2.61
C THR A 256 17.84 -14.60 3.98
N GLY A 257 16.53 -14.74 4.24
CA GLY A 257 15.92 -14.37 5.50
C GLY A 257 15.89 -12.86 5.72
N TYR A 258 15.88 -12.45 6.98
CA TYR A 258 15.75 -11.03 7.36
C TYR A 258 16.87 -10.14 6.85
N ASN A 259 18.08 -10.68 6.70
CA ASN A 259 19.21 -9.92 6.19
C ASN A 259 19.02 -9.42 4.75
N SER A 260 18.27 -10.15 3.93
CA SER A 260 17.97 -9.75 2.55
C SER A 260 16.93 -8.63 2.46
N ARG A 261 16.22 -8.37 3.56
CA ARG A 261 15.11 -7.39 3.60
C ARG A 261 15.44 -6.10 4.32
N ARG A 262 16.70 -5.94 4.76
CA ARG A 262 17.16 -4.67 5.36
C ARG A 262 17.00 -3.54 4.36
N GLY A 263 16.34 -2.45 4.78
CA GLY A 263 16.00 -1.32 3.92
C GLY A 263 14.85 -1.60 2.95
N VAL A 264 14.28 -2.81 2.95
CA VAL A 264 13.15 -3.19 2.09
C VAL A 264 11.85 -3.23 2.88
N GLY A 265 11.75 -4.10 3.89
CA GLY A 265 10.61 -4.13 4.79
C GLY A 265 10.86 -3.27 6.04
N PRO A 266 9.89 -2.48 6.51
CA PRO A 266 10.11 -1.63 7.68
C PRO A 266 10.47 -2.41 8.93
N ILE A 267 9.73 -3.47 9.24
CA ILE A 267 10.01 -4.26 10.45
C ILE A 267 11.34 -5.00 10.33
N GLU A 268 11.66 -5.60 9.19
CA GLU A 268 12.92 -6.28 8.96
C GLU A 268 14.11 -5.32 9.02
N THR A 269 13.88 -4.06 8.66
CA THR A 269 14.90 -3.00 8.78
C THR A 269 15.20 -2.70 10.24
N TYR A 270 14.19 -2.60 11.10
CA TYR A 270 14.41 -2.48 12.55
C TYR A 270 15.07 -3.72 13.14
N LEU A 271 14.61 -4.91 12.75
CA LEU A 271 15.17 -6.16 13.26
C LEU A 271 16.63 -6.36 12.81
N GLY A 272 16.94 -5.95 11.60
CA GLY A 272 18.27 -6.11 11.01
C GLY A 272 19.31 -5.11 11.47
N TRP A 273 18.92 -3.87 11.76
CA TRP A 273 19.84 -2.77 12.10
C TRP A 273 19.61 -2.17 13.50
N GLY A 274 18.61 -2.64 14.24
CA GLY A 274 18.23 -2.10 15.53
C GLY A 274 17.40 -0.82 15.44
N LEU A 275 17.00 -0.31 16.60
CA LEU A 275 16.08 0.83 16.66
C LEU A 275 16.66 2.09 16.02
N ASP A 276 17.91 2.44 16.30
CA ASP A 276 18.49 3.71 15.85
C ASP A 276 18.70 3.76 14.32
N LEU A 277 19.47 2.81 13.80
CA LEU A 277 19.79 2.79 12.36
C LEU A 277 18.57 2.36 11.54
N GLY A 278 17.82 1.38 12.02
CA GLY A 278 16.59 0.93 11.36
C GLY A 278 15.55 2.05 11.29
N HIS A 279 15.39 2.83 12.36
CA HIS A 279 14.49 3.97 12.37
C HIS A 279 14.91 5.05 11.37
N ARG A 280 16.19 5.36 11.31
CA ARG A 280 16.72 6.33 10.34
C ARG A 280 16.43 5.91 8.90
N GLU A 281 16.59 4.64 8.59
CA GLU A 281 16.31 4.09 7.26
C GLU A 281 14.83 4.11 6.92
N VAL A 282 13.97 3.65 7.82
CA VAL A 282 12.51 3.65 7.63
C VAL A 282 11.99 5.08 7.43
N MET A 283 12.45 6.03 8.25
CA MET A 283 12.06 7.44 8.12
C MET A 283 12.64 8.10 6.88
N HIS A 284 13.82 7.69 6.42
CA HIS A 284 14.39 8.14 5.16
C HIS A 284 13.54 7.67 3.98
N THR A 285 13.23 6.38 3.90
CA THR A 285 12.37 5.80 2.84
C THR A 285 11.00 6.48 2.80
N GLN A 286 10.39 6.69 3.97
CA GLN A 286 9.11 7.39 4.06
C GLN A 286 9.21 8.85 3.57
N SER A 287 10.32 9.54 3.85
CA SER A 287 10.53 10.93 3.43
C SER A 287 10.62 11.10 1.91
N ILE A 288 11.08 10.09 1.18
CA ILE A 288 11.10 10.10 -0.28
C ILE A 288 9.69 10.35 -0.83
N HIS A 289 8.68 9.70 -0.24
CA HIS A 289 7.29 9.87 -0.64
C HIS A 289 6.62 11.07 0.01
N PHE A 290 6.89 11.33 1.29
CA PHE A 290 6.20 12.35 2.08
C PHE A 290 6.74 13.76 1.88
N ASP A 291 7.98 13.92 1.45
CA ASP A 291 8.56 15.21 1.13
C ASP A 291 8.57 15.44 -0.39
N GLU A 292 9.51 14.82 -1.12
CA GLU A 292 9.65 15.01 -2.57
C GLU A 292 8.45 14.49 -3.38
N GLY A 293 7.98 13.28 -3.07
CA GLY A 293 6.82 12.69 -3.73
C GLY A 293 5.56 13.53 -3.55
N PHE A 294 5.33 14.04 -2.33
CA PHE A 294 4.21 14.92 -2.03
C PHE A 294 4.24 16.22 -2.86
N GLN A 295 5.42 16.84 -2.96
CA GLN A 295 5.57 18.05 -3.75
C GLN A 295 5.29 17.83 -5.25
N ARG A 296 5.64 16.67 -5.77
CA ARG A 296 5.47 16.33 -7.19
C ARG A 296 4.05 15.89 -7.54
N ASN A 297 3.42 15.14 -6.65
CA ASN A 297 2.16 14.44 -6.91
C ASN A 297 0.94 15.11 -6.27
N GLY A 298 1.14 16.03 -5.32
CA GLY A 298 0.06 16.67 -4.56
C GLY A 298 -0.62 15.73 -3.55
N PHE A 299 -0.05 14.56 -3.29
CA PHE A 299 -0.41 13.61 -2.24
C PHE A 299 0.78 12.71 -1.92
N ALA A 300 0.72 12.02 -0.78
CA ALA A 300 1.66 10.95 -0.47
C ALA A 300 0.98 9.81 0.26
N TRP A 301 1.46 8.61 0.00
CA TRP A 301 0.99 7.41 0.66
C TRP A 301 2.12 6.40 0.81
N VAL A 302 2.21 5.81 2.00
CA VAL A 302 3.03 4.64 2.28
C VAL A 302 2.18 3.57 2.94
N THR A 303 2.51 2.32 2.71
CA THR A 303 1.77 1.18 3.24
C THR A 303 2.70 0.24 3.97
N ASN A 304 2.20 -0.42 5.01
CA ASN A 304 2.96 -1.39 5.79
C ASN A 304 2.09 -2.59 6.16
N ILE A 305 2.71 -3.76 6.21
CA ILE A 305 2.15 -4.95 6.81
C ILE A 305 3.09 -5.41 7.91
N TRP A 306 2.58 -5.52 9.13
CA TRP A 306 3.31 -6.05 10.28
C TRP A 306 2.69 -7.38 10.69
N GLU A 307 3.49 -8.41 10.69
CA GLU A 307 3.07 -9.76 11.06
C GLU A 307 3.07 -9.89 12.57
N ALA A 308 1.94 -10.27 13.16
CA ALA A 308 1.78 -10.27 14.63
C ALA A 308 2.69 -11.27 15.34
N GLN A 309 3.06 -12.39 14.67
CA GLN A 309 3.99 -13.37 15.25
C GLN A 309 5.39 -12.81 15.50
N LEU A 310 5.80 -11.73 14.83
CA LEU A 310 7.10 -11.09 15.05
C LEU A 310 7.27 -10.60 16.50
N VAL A 311 6.16 -10.32 17.21
CA VAL A 311 6.18 -9.98 18.65
C VAL A 311 6.73 -11.13 19.46
N HIS A 312 6.37 -12.38 19.11
CA HIS A 312 6.93 -13.57 19.75
C HIS A 312 8.37 -13.85 19.29
N GLU A 313 8.62 -13.76 17.99
CA GLU A 313 9.89 -14.16 17.38
C GLU A 313 11.05 -13.26 17.78
N PHE A 314 10.82 -11.95 17.87
CA PHE A 314 11.87 -10.94 18.12
C PHE A 314 11.73 -10.21 19.47
N GLY A 315 10.71 -10.55 20.23
CA GLY A 315 10.43 -9.95 21.53
C GLY A 315 9.55 -8.71 21.45
N GLN A 316 8.59 -8.67 22.35
CA GLN A 316 7.59 -7.60 22.43
C GLN A 316 8.23 -6.21 22.58
N ASP A 317 9.28 -6.09 23.39
CA ASP A 317 9.91 -4.81 23.68
C ASP A 317 10.49 -4.16 22.42
N LEU A 318 11.22 -4.92 21.60
CA LEU A 318 11.80 -4.41 20.37
C LEU A 318 10.72 -4.04 19.34
N VAL A 319 9.79 -4.95 19.08
CA VAL A 319 8.76 -4.77 18.06
C VAL A 319 7.82 -3.62 18.41
N CYS A 320 7.37 -3.55 19.67
CA CYS A 320 6.50 -2.46 20.13
C CYS A 320 7.25 -1.11 20.24
N ALA A 321 8.55 -1.12 20.59
CA ALA A 321 9.35 0.10 20.57
C ALA A 321 9.53 0.64 19.15
N ALA A 322 9.79 -0.23 18.17
CA ALA A 322 9.89 0.15 16.76
C ALA A 322 8.56 0.76 16.26
N MET A 323 7.43 0.14 16.58
CA MET A 323 6.10 0.67 16.23
C MET A 323 5.86 2.06 16.83
N ARG A 324 6.08 2.22 18.14
CA ARG A 324 5.91 3.52 18.82
C ARG A 324 6.78 4.60 18.21
N LEU A 325 8.06 4.28 18.00
CA LEU A 325 9.04 5.22 17.45
C LEU A 325 8.64 5.67 16.05
N TRP A 326 8.32 4.73 15.17
CA TRP A 326 7.89 5.02 13.81
C TRP A 326 6.64 5.91 13.77
N VAL A 327 5.58 5.53 14.48
CA VAL A 327 4.31 6.27 14.47
C VAL A 327 4.47 7.67 15.07
N THR A 328 5.15 7.78 16.22
CA THR A 328 5.34 9.05 16.91
C THR A 328 6.16 10.03 16.06
N ASP A 329 7.27 9.57 15.49
CA ASP A 329 8.14 10.44 14.69
C ASP A 329 7.51 10.77 13.32
N THR A 330 6.73 9.86 12.74
CA THR A 330 5.94 10.15 11.55
C THR A 330 4.98 11.30 11.81
N ARG A 331 4.20 11.25 12.89
CA ARG A 331 3.27 12.35 13.24
C ARG A 331 3.99 13.65 13.63
N LYS A 332 5.13 13.55 14.29
CA LYS A 332 5.93 14.72 14.65
C LYS A 332 6.51 15.41 13.42
N ARG A 333 7.01 14.64 12.45
CA ARG A 333 7.63 15.19 11.25
C ARG A 333 6.59 15.68 10.23
N TRP A 334 5.46 14.98 10.11
CA TRP A 334 4.37 15.32 9.20
C TRP A 334 3.04 15.38 9.98
N PRO A 335 2.74 16.53 10.63
CA PRO A 335 1.56 16.64 11.49
C PRO A 335 0.22 16.49 10.77
N ASP A 336 0.20 16.66 9.46
CA ASP A 336 -0.96 16.47 8.58
C ASP A 336 -1.19 15.01 8.16
N VAL A 337 -0.30 14.09 8.57
CA VAL A 337 -0.42 12.67 8.21
C VAL A 337 -1.66 12.04 8.84
N ARG A 338 -2.34 11.23 8.04
CA ARG A 338 -3.49 10.43 8.48
C ARG A 338 -3.15 8.95 8.42
N PHE A 339 -3.33 8.27 9.55
CA PHE A 339 -3.29 6.81 9.61
C PHE A 339 -4.71 6.29 9.41
N VAL A 340 -4.95 5.63 8.30
CA VAL A 340 -6.28 5.21 7.84
C VAL A 340 -6.29 3.72 7.52
N THR A 341 -7.46 3.11 7.45
CA THR A 341 -7.58 1.72 7.00
C THR A 341 -7.35 1.62 5.49
N PHE A 342 -7.08 0.43 5.00
CA PHE A 342 -6.95 0.20 3.55
C PHE A 342 -8.25 0.49 2.82
N GLY A 343 -9.40 0.11 3.40
CA GLY A 343 -10.70 0.39 2.81
C GLY A 343 -11.01 1.88 2.74
N GLU A 344 -10.67 2.65 3.80
CA GLU A 344 -10.81 4.10 3.78
C GLU A 344 -9.92 4.74 2.71
N TYR A 345 -8.65 4.34 2.64
CA TYR A 345 -7.75 4.85 1.61
C TYR A 345 -8.21 4.49 0.20
N GLY A 346 -8.68 3.28 -0.02
CA GLY A 346 -9.27 2.85 -1.29
C GLY A 346 -10.46 3.71 -1.71
N ALA A 347 -11.35 4.05 -0.77
CA ALA A 347 -12.49 4.95 -1.03
C ALA A 347 -12.03 6.37 -1.37
N LEU A 348 -11.05 6.92 -0.65
CA LEU A 348 -10.47 8.24 -0.92
C LEU A 348 -9.80 8.27 -2.30
N TRP A 349 -9.07 7.22 -2.66
CA TRP A 349 -8.46 7.10 -3.97
C TRP A 349 -9.50 7.09 -5.09
N ARG A 350 -10.52 6.25 -4.97
CA ARG A 350 -11.62 6.15 -5.94
C ARG A 350 -12.39 7.46 -6.13
N ASN A 351 -12.61 8.21 -5.05
CA ASN A 351 -13.24 9.54 -5.11
C ASN A 351 -12.35 10.56 -5.84
N THR A 352 -11.03 10.38 -5.80
CA THR A 352 -10.08 11.29 -6.44
C THR A 352 -9.83 10.89 -7.89
N HIS A 353 -9.66 9.59 -8.13
CA HIS A 353 -9.25 8.99 -9.40
C HIS A 353 -10.26 7.89 -9.80
N PRO A 354 -11.34 8.24 -10.52
CA PRO A 354 -12.33 7.24 -10.93
C PRO A 354 -11.84 6.28 -12.02
N THR A 355 -10.72 6.60 -12.65
CA THR A 355 -10.03 5.77 -13.66
C THR A 355 -8.51 6.01 -13.58
N ASN A 356 -7.73 5.31 -14.44
CA ASN A 356 -6.28 5.56 -14.57
C ASN A 356 -5.93 6.73 -15.52
N ALA A 357 -6.91 7.49 -16.03
CA ALA A 357 -6.66 8.48 -17.07
C ALA A 357 -5.71 9.60 -16.62
N ASP A 358 -5.80 10.01 -15.36
CA ASP A 358 -4.99 11.05 -14.74
C ASP A 358 -3.83 10.50 -13.90
N MET A 359 -3.59 9.20 -13.94
CA MET A 359 -2.47 8.58 -13.23
C MET A 359 -1.15 9.10 -13.80
N ASN A 360 -0.42 9.86 -13.01
CA ASN A 360 0.91 10.39 -13.35
C ASN A 360 1.67 10.66 -12.05
N VAL A 361 2.49 9.70 -11.64
CA VAL A 361 3.23 9.74 -10.38
C VAL A 361 4.72 9.76 -10.65
N SER A 362 5.43 10.59 -9.94
CA SER A 362 6.90 10.63 -10.01
C SER A 362 7.50 10.96 -8.65
N PHE A 363 8.69 10.44 -8.38
CA PHE A 363 9.48 10.81 -7.22
C PHE A 363 10.96 10.58 -7.48
N LEU A 364 11.79 11.11 -6.59
CA LEU A 364 13.22 11.00 -6.63
C LEU A 364 13.70 10.32 -5.35
N GLU A 365 14.26 9.14 -5.51
CA GLU A 365 14.86 8.37 -4.44
C GLU A 365 16.35 8.63 -4.39
N ARG A 366 16.87 8.90 -3.19
CA ARG A 366 18.32 8.99 -2.90
C ARG A 366 18.66 8.02 -1.82
N GLY A 367 19.84 7.41 -1.93
CA GLY A 367 20.32 6.50 -0.89
C GLY A 367 20.55 7.20 0.44
N SER A 368 20.22 6.51 1.52
CA SER A 368 20.38 7.01 2.89
C SER A 368 21.83 7.08 3.37
N GLY A 369 22.71 6.34 2.73
CA GLY A 369 24.08 6.07 3.20
C GLY A 369 24.18 4.94 4.21
N LEU A 370 23.08 4.23 4.50
CA LEU A 370 23.05 3.10 5.42
C LEU A 370 23.05 1.77 4.65
N GLY A 371 23.90 0.85 5.09
CA GLY A 371 23.97 -0.48 4.45
C GLY A 371 24.19 -0.40 2.95
N ASP A 372 23.31 -1.04 2.19
CA ASP A 372 23.35 -1.06 0.72
C ASP A 372 22.58 0.12 0.07
N SER A 373 22.06 1.06 0.85
CA SER A 373 21.46 2.29 0.37
C SER A 373 22.54 3.35 0.13
N TYR A 374 23.28 3.19 -0.96
CA TYR A 374 24.42 4.04 -1.28
C TYR A 374 24.01 5.50 -1.56
N ASN A 375 24.52 6.46 -0.83
CA ASN A 375 24.17 7.87 -0.91
C ASN A 375 24.67 8.58 -2.18
N ASN A 376 25.56 7.96 -2.95
CA ASN A 376 25.96 8.41 -4.28
C ASN A 376 24.96 7.99 -5.37
N LEU A 377 23.97 7.17 -5.05
CA LEU A 377 22.95 6.73 -5.99
C LEU A 377 21.67 7.55 -5.87
N GLU A 378 21.06 7.80 -7.01
CA GLU A 378 19.77 8.48 -7.14
C GLU A 378 18.96 7.79 -8.23
N ILE A 379 17.70 7.49 -7.95
CA ILE A 379 16.76 6.91 -8.92
C ILE A 379 15.58 7.85 -9.08
N GLU A 380 15.30 8.27 -10.31
CA GLU A 380 14.10 9.04 -10.64
C GLU A 380 13.06 8.12 -11.28
N TRP A 381 11.87 8.09 -10.67
CA TRP A 381 10.76 7.24 -11.07
C TRP A 381 9.68 8.05 -11.76
N PHE A 382 9.12 7.47 -12.83
CA PHE A 382 7.96 7.97 -13.56
C PHE A 382 7.00 6.81 -13.80
N MET A 383 5.75 6.99 -13.39
CA MET A 383 4.71 5.97 -13.48
C MET A 383 3.41 6.59 -13.95
N ASN A 384 2.81 5.99 -14.95
CA ASN A 384 1.48 6.34 -15.45
C ASN A 384 0.77 5.09 -15.95
N ARG A 385 -0.43 5.25 -16.50
CA ARG A 385 -1.18 4.09 -17.01
C ARG A 385 -0.47 3.35 -18.14
N SER A 386 0.46 4.00 -18.84
CA SER A 386 1.08 3.45 -20.05
C SER A 386 2.44 2.82 -19.80
N PHE A 387 3.18 3.28 -18.79
CA PHE A 387 4.49 2.72 -18.45
C PHE A 387 4.95 3.07 -17.03
N ARG A 388 5.95 2.32 -16.58
CA ARG A 388 6.85 2.65 -15.46
C ARG A 388 8.27 2.77 -16.00
N LEU A 389 8.97 3.85 -15.62
CA LEU A 389 10.35 4.11 -16.00
C LEU A 389 11.17 4.48 -14.77
N ALA A 390 12.35 3.88 -14.61
CA ALA A 390 13.31 4.25 -13.59
C ALA A 390 14.66 4.64 -14.21
N LEU A 391 15.17 5.80 -13.78
CA LEU A 391 16.43 6.37 -14.25
C LEU A 391 17.41 6.48 -13.10
N LEU A 392 18.48 5.68 -13.12
CA LEU A 392 19.56 5.67 -12.14
C LEU A 392 20.62 6.71 -12.51
N ARG A 393 21.10 7.45 -11.52
CA ARG A 393 22.32 8.27 -11.59
C ARG A 393 23.28 7.85 -10.49
N ASP A 394 24.54 7.72 -10.83
CA ASP A 394 25.65 7.54 -9.90
C ASP A 394 26.49 8.80 -9.84
N TRP A 395 26.44 9.51 -8.73
CA TRP A 395 27.16 10.76 -8.52
C TRP A 395 28.67 10.55 -8.34
N GLN A 396 29.10 9.38 -7.89
CA GLN A 396 30.50 9.06 -7.71
C GLN A 396 31.24 9.06 -9.06
N PHE A 397 30.56 8.55 -10.11
CA PHE A 397 31.13 8.49 -11.43
C PHE A 397 30.59 9.58 -12.37
N ASN A 398 29.82 10.54 -11.80
CA ASN A 398 29.17 11.63 -12.53
C ASN A 398 28.45 11.16 -13.80
N THR A 399 27.79 10.01 -13.71
CA THR A 399 27.10 9.41 -14.87
C THR A 399 25.87 10.24 -15.26
N ARG A 400 25.53 10.25 -16.54
CA ARG A 400 24.20 10.67 -16.98
C ARG A 400 23.18 9.65 -16.42
N ARG A 401 21.92 10.07 -16.32
CA ARG A 401 20.82 9.16 -15.94
C ARG A 401 20.73 8.02 -16.92
N GLN A 402 20.66 6.79 -16.39
CA GLN A 402 20.63 5.55 -17.15
C GLN A 402 19.36 4.77 -16.80
N VAL A 403 18.74 4.15 -17.79
CA VAL A 403 17.54 3.34 -17.61
C VAL A 403 17.90 2.05 -16.88
N ILE A 404 17.16 1.76 -15.80
CA ILE A 404 17.22 0.51 -15.04
C ILE A 404 15.89 -0.22 -15.03
N ASP A 405 14.79 0.42 -15.39
CA ASP A 405 13.48 -0.19 -15.56
C ASP A 405 12.70 0.57 -16.65
N LEU A 406 12.10 -0.18 -17.55
CA LEU A 406 11.07 0.28 -18.45
C LEU A 406 10.05 -0.82 -18.65
N THR A 407 8.89 -0.66 -18.04
CA THR A 407 7.77 -1.60 -18.16
C THR A 407 6.63 -0.91 -18.90
N ARG A 408 6.23 -1.42 -20.05
CA ARG A 408 5.20 -0.84 -20.91
C ARG A 408 3.85 -1.52 -20.67
N TYR A 409 2.86 -0.75 -20.25
CA TYR A 409 1.50 -1.24 -19.95
C TYR A 409 0.55 -1.11 -21.15
N ASP A 410 0.91 -0.34 -22.16
CA ASP A 410 0.15 -0.23 -23.41
C ASP A 410 0.26 -1.48 -24.29
N LEU A 411 1.25 -2.34 -24.03
CA LEU A 411 1.43 -3.59 -24.73
C LEU A 411 0.51 -4.69 -24.15
N PRO A 412 0.06 -5.66 -24.97
CA PRO A 412 -0.73 -6.80 -24.48
C PRO A 412 0.04 -7.63 -23.45
N ALA A 413 -0.65 -7.98 -22.36
CA ALA A 413 -0.12 -8.88 -21.35
C ALA A 413 -1.27 -9.70 -20.75
N GLN A 414 -1.16 -11.01 -20.83
CA GLN A 414 -2.16 -11.92 -20.31
C GLN A 414 -1.62 -12.68 -19.12
N GLU A 415 -2.40 -12.79 -18.04
CA GLU A 415 -2.06 -13.68 -16.94
C GLU A 415 -1.89 -15.12 -17.43
N PRO A 416 -1.03 -15.92 -16.77
CA PRO A 416 -0.98 -17.35 -16.99
C PRO A 416 -2.35 -18.01 -16.76
N ALA A 417 -2.55 -19.20 -17.34
CA ALA A 417 -3.66 -20.06 -16.99
C ALA A 417 -3.66 -20.41 -15.50
N ASP A 418 -4.75 -20.97 -15.00
CA ASP A 418 -4.81 -21.45 -13.61
C ASP A 418 -3.62 -22.37 -13.31
N PRO A 419 -2.97 -22.16 -12.14
CA PRO A 419 -1.88 -23.00 -11.76
C PRO A 419 -2.36 -24.43 -11.49
N ASP A 420 -1.57 -25.39 -11.93
CA ASP A 420 -1.64 -26.75 -11.43
C ASP A 420 -0.98 -26.77 -10.04
N PRO A 421 -1.66 -27.21 -8.97
CA PRO A 421 -1.08 -27.28 -7.63
C PRO A 421 0.20 -28.12 -7.56
N ALA A 422 0.34 -29.12 -8.45
CA ALA A 422 1.55 -29.95 -8.56
C ALA A 422 2.69 -29.22 -9.30
N HIS A 423 2.34 -28.25 -10.15
CA HIS A 423 3.30 -27.48 -10.96
C HIS A 423 2.98 -25.99 -10.93
N PRO A 424 3.16 -25.32 -9.78
CA PRO A 424 2.82 -23.92 -9.64
C PRO A 424 3.60 -23.06 -10.62
N GLN A 425 2.89 -22.23 -11.35
CA GLN A 425 3.52 -21.30 -12.28
C GLN A 425 4.15 -20.13 -11.51
N LYS A 426 5.42 -19.85 -11.79
CA LYS A 426 6.18 -18.80 -11.11
C LYS A 426 6.30 -17.50 -11.91
N ASN A 427 5.84 -17.47 -13.16
CA ASN A 427 6.09 -16.35 -14.06
C ASN A 427 4.83 -15.52 -14.30
N TRP A 428 4.46 -14.73 -13.30
CA TRP A 428 3.36 -13.74 -13.37
C TRP A 428 3.87 -12.30 -13.52
N SER A 429 5.17 -12.13 -13.69
CA SER A 429 5.78 -10.80 -13.83
C SER A 429 5.45 -10.17 -15.18
N LEU A 430 5.01 -8.93 -15.18
CA LEU A 430 4.88 -8.12 -16.39
C LEU A 430 6.23 -7.78 -16.99
N MET A 431 7.25 -7.60 -16.18
CA MET A 431 8.60 -7.23 -16.63
C MET A 431 9.17 -8.26 -17.61
N ASN A 432 8.86 -9.55 -17.42
CA ASN A 432 9.29 -10.59 -18.35
C ASN A 432 8.46 -10.67 -19.63
N ARG A 433 7.26 -10.08 -19.66
CA ARG A 433 6.31 -10.19 -20.78
C ARG A 433 6.26 -8.95 -21.64
N ILE A 434 6.27 -7.78 -21.02
CA ILE A 434 6.09 -6.48 -21.67
C ILE A 434 7.45 -5.84 -21.99
N ASN A 435 8.45 -6.07 -21.13
CA ASN A 435 9.82 -5.62 -21.36
C ASN A 435 10.73 -6.82 -21.60
N GLN A 436 10.52 -7.52 -22.70
CA GLN A 436 11.26 -8.73 -23.07
C GLN A 436 12.78 -8.54 -23.17
N LYS A 437 13.25 -7.33 -23.36
CA LYS A 437 14.68 -7.01 -23.45
C LYS A 437 15.35 -6.79 -22.09
N GLY A 438 14.64 -7.09 -21.01
CA GLY A 438 15.27 -7.34 -19.73
C GLY A 438 15.83 -6.12 -19.03
N LEU A 439 15.11 -4.99 -19.06
CA LEU A 439 15.41 -3.89 -18.15
C LEU A 439 14.75 -4.14 -16.79
N ARG A 440 15.28 -5.13 -16.09
CA ARG A 440 14.96 -5.35 -14.69
C ARG A 440 15.79 -4.42 -13.83
N PRO A 441 15.31 -4.06 -12.67
CA PRO A 441 16.07 -3.22 -11.73
C PRO A 441 17.44 -3.78 -11.37
N GLN A 442 17.64 -5.10 -11.46
CA GLN A 442 18.91 -5.77 -11.23
C GLN A 442 19.84 -5.77 -12.45
N ASP A 443 19.31 -5.47 -13.63
CA ASP A 443 20.10 -5.48 -14.85
C ASP A 443 21.09 -4.32 -14.89
N LYS A 444 22.10 -4.45 -15.75
CA LYS A 444 23.08 -3.40 -15.95
C LYS A 444 22.40 -2.13 -16.50
N PRO A 445 22.63 -0.95 -15.90
CA PRO A 445 22.07 0.30 -16.38
C PRO A 445 22.47 0.57 -17.83
N ARG A 446 21.53 1.15 -18.62
CA ARG A 446 21.73 1.49 -20.03
C ARG A 446 21.48 2.98 -20.28
N PRO A 447 22.25 3.62 -21.16
CA PRO A 447 21.90 4.97 -21.61
C PRO A 447 20.49 5.00 -22.19
N LEU A 448 19.79 6.12 -22.03
CA LEU A 448 18.45 6.30 -22.62
C LEU A 448 18.48 6.11 -24.15
N SER A 449 19.54 6.57 -24.80
CA SER A 449 19.78 6.39 -26.24
C SER A 449 20.01 4.93 -26.69
N ALA A 450 20.22 4.01 -25.75
CA ALA A 450 20.37 2.57 -26.04
C ALA A 450 19.05 1.78 -25.94
N LEU A 451 17.92 2.45 -25.67
CA LEU A 451 16.60 1.86 -25.81
C LEU A 451 16.31 1.52 -27.27
N ASP A 452 15.40 0.56 -27.47
CA ASP A 452 14.82 0.35 -28.80
C ASP A 452 14.22 1.67 -29.32
N PRO A 453 14.38 2.03 -30.60
CA PRO A 453 13.86 3.29 -31.12
C PRO A 453 12.38 3.52 -30.84
N ASN A 454 11.54 2.48 -30.95
CA ASN A 454 10.10 2.61 -30.66
C ASN A 454 9.84 2.89 -29.16
N ASP A 455 10.60 2.24 -28.26
CA ASP A 455 10.50 2.49 -26.82
C ASP A 455 11.01 3.89 -26.46
N LEU A 456 12.09 4.34 -27.10
CA LEU A 456 12.62 5.70 -26.91
C LEU A 456 11.62 6.74 -27.36
N ASP A 457 11.08 6.61 -28.57
CA ASP A 457 10.09 7.53 -29.11
C ASP A 457 8.84 7.59 -28.25
N PHE A 458 8.35 6.43 -27.79
CA PHE A 458 7.21 6.33 -26.88
C PHE A 458 7.46 7.08 -25.55
N VAL A 459 8.61 6.84 -24.92
CA VAL A 459 8.98 7.51 -23.67
C VAL A 459 9.13 9.01 -23.87
N LEU A 460 9.80 9.45 -24.95
CA LEU A 460 10.03 10.87 -25.24
C LEU A 460 8.76 11.61 -25.70
N ALA A 461 7.78 10.91 -26.25
CA ALA A 461 6.48 11.49 -26.56
C ALA A 461 5.71 11.83 -25.26
N THR A 462 5.84 11.00 -24.24
CA THR A 462 5.16 11.19 -22.94
C THR A 462 5.95 12.11 -22.00
N LEU A 463 7.28 11.99 -22.00
CA LEU A 463 8.20 12.72 -21.13
C LEU A 463 9.25 13.47 -21.97
N PRO A 464 8.89 14.51 -22.73
CA PRO A 464 9.79 15.21 -23.65
C PRO A 464 11.00 15.85 -22.93
N GLN A 465 10.87 16.17 -21.63
CA GLN A 465 11.97 16.69 -20.81
C GLN A 465 13.15 15.71 -20.67
N LEU A 466 12.95 14.42 -20.95
CA LEU A 466 14.02 13.42 -20.88
C LEU A 466 15.01 13.52 -22.04
N ARG A 467 14.69 14.29 -23.12
CA ARG A 467 15.64 14.58 -24.21
C ARG A 467 16.97 15.13 -23.71
N ARG A 468 16.96 15.84 -22.58
CA ARG A 468 18.19 16.35 -21.93
C ARG A 468 19.18 15.26 -21.47
N TYR A 469 18.76 14.00 -21.46
CA TYR A 469 19.60 12.86 -21.03
C TYR A 469 20.13 12.05 -22.24
N LEU A 470 19.72 12.38 -23.44
CA LEU A 470 20.32 11.84 -24.66
C LEU A 470 21.67 12.51 -24.93
#